data_9c8c4b069cd585bfd42bff53c49599ce
#
_entry.id   9c8c4b069cd585bfd42bff53c49599ce
#
_cell.length_a   1.000
_cell.length_b   1.000
_cell.length_c   1.000
_cell.angle_alpha   90.00
_cell.angle_beta   90.00
_cell.angle_gamma   90.00
#
_symmetry.space_group_name_H-M   'P 1'
#
loop_
_entity.id
_entity.type
_entity.pdbx_description
1 polymer ?
#
loop_
_entity_poly.entity_id
_entity_poly.type
_entity_poly.pdbx_seq_one_letter_code
_entity_poly.pdbx_strand_id
1 'polypeptide(L)'
;MDQEILNSYSRINHLNVSRETFLDFENYISMILEKNKKINIISQNTASKKAIIDRHIIDSAQIIDFVDLNSNTTTDIGSGGGMPGIIVAIILKNMKNNMNVHLYEKSYHKSHFLKEVSKKLNLNTKV
;
A
#
# COMPACT_ATOMS: atom_id res chain seq x y z
N MET A 1 -16.56 9.40 6.62
CA MET A 1 -15.98 8.06 6.64
C MET A 1 -16.83 7.14 7.50
N ASP A 2 -17.06 5.93 7.04
CA ASP A 2 -17.83 4.92 7.74
C ASP A 2 -17.18 4.57 9.09
N GLN A 3 -17.98 4.37 10.15
CA GLN A 3 -17.49 4.05 11.49
C GLN A 3 -16.72 2.72 11.52
N GLU A 4 -17.17 1.73 10.74
CA GLU A 4 -16.43 0.46 10.65
C GLU A 4 -15.03 0.63 10.07
N ILE A 5 -14.90 1.51 9.07
CA ILE A 5 -13.61 1.82 8.46
C ILE A 5 -12.72 2.56 9.47
N LEU A 6 -13.28 3.51 10.21
CA LEU A 6 -12.54 4.20 11.27
C LEU A 6 -12.07 3.22 12.34
N ASN A 7 -12.91 2.28 12.73
CA ASN A 7 -12.54 1.24 13.70
C ASN A 7 -11.42 0.35 13.18
N SER A 8 -11.43 0.01 11.88
CA SER A 8 -10.34 -0.77 11.28
C SER A 8 -9.02 0.00 11.35
N TYR A 9 -9.02 1.26 10.97
CA TYR A 9 -7.81 2.08 11.01
C TYR A 9 -7.30 2.35 12.43
N SER A 10 -8.15 2.24 13.46
CA SER A 10 -7.71 2.38 14.85
C SER A 10 -6.62 1.38 15.24
N ARG A 11 -6.55 0.24 14.53
CA ARG A 11 -5.55 -0.80 14.77
C ARG A 11 -4.12 -0.36 14.45
N ILE A 12 -3.94 0.72 13.71
CA ILE A 12 -2.63 1.28 13.36
C ILE A 12 -2.41 2.68 13.94
N ASN A 13 -3.19 3.07 14.94
CA ASN A 13 -3.04 4.39 15.59
C ASN A 13 -1.64 4.59 16.18
N HIS A 14 -0.99 3.52 16.65
CA HIS A 14 0.37 3.59 17.21
C HIS A 14 1.42 4.05 16.18
N LEU A 15 1.12 3.99 14.90
CA LEU A 15 2.01 4.45 13.82
C LEU A 15 1.91 5.97 13.59
N ASN A 16 1.03 6.68 14.31
CA ASN A 16 0.78 8.11 14.13
C ASN A 16 0.53 8.50 12.68
N VAL A 17 -0.34 7.73 12.02
CA VAL A 17 -0.63 7.88 10.59
C VAL A 17 -1.35 9.21 10.35
N SER A 18 -0.80 10.04 9.48
CA SER A 18 -1.36 11.35 9.16
C SER A 18 -2.60 11.25 8.26
N ARG A 19 -3.33 12.36 8.17
CA ARG A 19 -4.47 12.48 7.25
C ARG A 19 -4.05 12.22 5.80
N GLU A 20 -2.90 12.71 5.40
CA GLU A 20 -2.34 12.52 4.06
C GLU A 20 -2.09 11.03 3.77
N THR A 21 -1.63 10.29 4.76
CA THR A 21 -1.44 8.84 4.64
C THR A 21 -2.77 8.14 4.36
N PHE A 22 -3.82 8.49 5.10
CA PHE A 22 -5.15 7.92 4.87
C PHE A 22 -5.69 8.26 3.50
N LEU A 23 -5.48 9.48 3.01
CA LEU A 23 -5.87 9.87 1.66
C LEU A 23 -5.13 9.03 0.59
N ASP A 24 -3.85 8.78 0.79
CA ASP A 24 -3.08 7.93 -0.11
C ASP A 24 -3.60 6.48 -0.09
N PHE A 25 -3.95 5.96 1.09
CA PHE A 25 -4.58 4.63 1.18
C PHE A 25 -5.90 4.58 0.42
N GLU A 26 -6.75 5.59 0.58
CA GLU A 26 -8.03 5.67 -0.13
C GLU A 26 -7.83 5.70 -1.65
N ASN A 27 -6.88 6.49 -2.13
CA ASN A 27 -6.55 6.55 -3.55
C ASN A 27 -6.03 5.21 -4.06
N TYR A 28 -5.17 4.55 -3.30
CA TYR A 28 -4.66 3.24 -3.65
C TYR A 28 -5.78 2.19 -3.74
N ILE A 29 -6.66 2.17 -2.74
CA ILE A 29 -7.83 1.27 -2.74
C ILE A 29 -8.69 1.49 -3.99
N SER A 30 -8.97 2.74 -4.32
CA SER A 30 -9.74 3.08 -5.51
C SER A 30 -9.08 2.57 -6.78
N MET A 31 -7.76 2.69 -6.88
CA MET A 31 -7.01 2.17 -8.03
C MET A 31 -7.07 0.65 -8.11
N ILE A 32 -6.96 -0.05 -6.96
CA ILE A 32 -7.10 -1.51 -6.91
C ILE A 32 -8.47 -1.94 -7.43
N LEU A 33 -9.53 -1.34 -6.88
CA LEU A 33 -10.90 -1.70 -7.23
C LEU A 33 -11.20 -1.44 -8.72
N GLU A 34 -10.72 -0.33 -9.24
CA GLU A 34 -10.91 0.00 -10.66
C GLU A 34 -10.14 -0.97 -11.57
N LYS A 35 -8.87 -1.23 -11.25
CA LYS A 35 -8.06 -2.16 -12.05
C LYS A 35 -8.59 -3.59 -11.95
N ASN A 36 -9.12 -3.96 -10.80
CA ASN A 36 -9.60 -5.33 -10.56
C ASN A 36 -10.84 -5.68 -11.39
N LYS A 37 -11.51 -4.69 -11.99
CA LYS A 37 -12.57 -4.90 -12.96
C LYS A 37 -12.06 -5.51 -14.26
N LYS A 38 -10.79 -5.32 -14.58
CA LYS A 38 -10.17 -5.75 -15.84
C LYS A 38 -9.20 -6.90 -15.67
N ILE A 39 -8.38 -6.87 -14.62
CA ILE A 39 -7.38 -7.90 -14.32
C ILE A 39 -7.40 -8.19 -12.82
N ASN A 40 -7.01 -9.40 -12.43
CA ASN A 40 -6.97 -9.80 -11.03
C ASN A 40 -5.72 -9.24 -10.34
N ILE A 41 -5.84 -8.06 -9.76
CA ILE A 41 -4.80 -7.49 -8.90
C ILE A 41 -4.85 -8.17 -7.53
N ILE A 42 -6.05 -8.34 -6.98
CA ILE A 42 -6.32 -9.08 -5.75
C ILE A 42 -7.47 -10.05 -5.98
N SER A 43 -7.65 -10.99 -5.04
CA SER A 43 -8.77 -11.94 -5.09
C SER A 43 -10.12 -11.22 -5.09
N GLN A 44 -11.05 -11.69 -5.92
CA GLN A 44 -12.40 -11.14 -5.96
C GLN A 44 -13.12 -11.26 -4.61
N ASN A 45 -12.80 -12.28 -3.82
CA ASN A 45 -13.38 -12.45 -2.49
C ASN A 45 -12.98 -11.35 -1.51
N THR A 46 -11.91 -10.62 -1.78
CA THR A 46 -11.43 -9.51 -0.95
C THR A 46 -11.53 -8.17 -1.68
N ALA A 47 -12.22 -8.12 -2.82
CA ALA A 47 -12.30 -6.93 -3.67
C ALA A 47 -13.41 -5.96 -3.19
N SER A 48 -13.39 -5.59 -1.92
CA SER A 48 -14.23 -4.54 -1.35
C SER A 48 -13.35 -3.61 -0.52
N LYS A 49 -13.79 -2.36 -0.36
CA LYS A 49 -13.03 -1.37 0.40
C LYS A 49 -12.70 -1.87 1.81
N LYS A 50 -13.71 -2.37 2.53
CA LYS A 50 -13.53 -2.84 3.92
C LYS A 50 -12.59 -4.05 3.99
N ALA A 51 -12.77 -5.02 3.09
CA ALA A 51 -11.93 -6.22 3.08
C ALA A 51 -10.47 -5.88 2.73
N ILE A 52 -10.25 -4.95 1.81
CA ILE A 52 -8.91 -4.48 1.47
C ILE A 52 -8.27 -3.83 2.69
N ILE A 53 -9.00 -2.96 3.40
CA ILE A 53 -8.48 -2.31 4.60
C ILE A 53 -8.11 -3.36 5.65
N ASP A 54 -9.05 -4.22 6.02
CA ASP A 54 -8.88 -5.17 7.13
C ASP A 54 -7.81 -6.23 6.84
N ARG A 55 -7.79 -6.77 5.62
CA ARG A 55 -6.94 -7.93 5.28
C ARG A 55 -5.62 -7.56 4.63
N HIS A 56 -5.51 -6.37 4.06
CA HIS A 56 -4.34 -5.96 3.30
C HIS A 56 -3.68 -4.70 3.86
N ILE A 57 -4.43 -3.60 3.99
CA ILE A 57 -3.83 -2.32 4.42
C ILE A 57 -3.29 -2.43 5.85
N ILE A 58 -4.12 -2.89 6.78
CA ILE A 58 -3.76 -2.97 8.19
C ILE A 58 -2.60 -3.95 8.41
N ASP A 59 -2.70 -5.15 7.83
CA ASP A 59 -1.64 -6.15 7.96
C ASP A 59 -0.32 -5.66 7.38
N SER A 60 -0.37 -5.02 6.21
CA SER A 60 0.83 -4.51 5.56
C SER A 60 1.44 -3.34 6.32
N ALA A 61 0.60 -2.45 6.88
CA ALA A 61 1.08 -1.29 7.64
C ALA A 61 1.86 -1.70 8.88
N GLN A 62 1.50 -2.81 9.52
CA GLN A 62 2.21 -3.30 10.71
C GLN A 62 3.66 -3.68 10.43
N ILE A 63 4.00 -3.97 9.18
CA ILE A 63 5.36 -4.33 8.79
C ILE A 63 6.34 -3.16 9.00
N ILE A 64 5.84 -1.92 9.00
CA ILE A 64 6.71 -0.75 9.20
C ILE A 64 7.50 -0.83 10.52
N ASP A 65 6.95 -1.50 11.54
CA ASP A 65 7.63 -1.68 12.83
C ASP A 65 8.91 -2.53 12.70
N PHE A 66 9.03 -3.30 11.63
CA PHE A 66 10.17 -4.19 11.36
C PHE A 66 11.12 -3.63 10.30
N VAL A 67 10.82 -2.46 9.75
CA VAL A 67 11.67 -1.80 8.74
C VAL A 67 12.72 -0.97 9.47
N ASP A 68 13.99 -1.16 9.09
CA ASP A 68 15.07 -0.31 9.60
C ASP A 68 15.01 1.05 8.88
N LEU A 69 14.46 2.05 9.57
CA LEU A 69 14.24 3.39 9.02
C LEU A 69 15.54 4.15 8.71
N ASN A 70 16.68 3.64 9.15
CA ASN A 70 17.99 4.22 8.83
C ASN A 70 18.60 3.64 7.57
N SER A 71 18.01 2.59 7.00
CA SER A 71 18.47 2.00 5.75
C SER A 71 18.09 2.89 4.56
N ASN A 72 18.84 2.77 3.46
CA ASN A 72 18.57 3.51 2.22
C ASN A 72 17.53 2.82 1.33
N THR A 73 17.35 1.53 1.52
CA THR A 73 16.53 0.70 0.63
C THR A 73 15.82 -0.39 1.42
N THR A 74 14.58 -0.66 1.08
CA THR A 74 13.87 -1.87 1.47
C THR A 74 13.32 -2.55 0.21
N THR A 75 13.15 -3.88 0.27
CA THR A 75 12.79 -4.66 -0.91
C THR A 75 11.60 -5.56 -0.61
N ASP A 76 10.63 -5.56 -1.52
CA ASP A 76 9.46 -6.44 -1.51
C ASP A 76 9.57 -7.39 -2.71
N ILE A 77 9.73 -8.67 -2.45
CA ILE A 77 9.84 -9.70 -3.48
C ILE A 77 8.49 -10.37 -3.68
N GLY A 78 8.01 -10.39 -4.93
CA GLY A 78 6.68 -10.89 -5.23
C GLY A 78 5.61 -9.89 -4.81
N SER A 79 5.76 -8.64 -5.22
CA SER A 79 4.91 -7.54 -4.74
C SER A 79 3.43 -7.66 -5.09
N GLY A 80 3.08 -8.41 -6.13
CA GLY A 80 1.69 -8.60 -6.53
C GLY A 80 0.98 -7.27 -6.79
N GLY A 81 -0.14 -7.05 -6.13
CA GLY A 81 -0.88 -5.77 -6.17
C GLY A 81 -0.27 -4.65 -5.34
N GLY A 82 0.88 -4.89 -4.70
CA GLY A 82 1.62 -3.87 -3.95
C GLY A 82 1.56 -3.99 -2.44
N MET A 83 1.24 -5.15 -1.93
CA MET A 83 1.16 -5.38 -0.49
C MET A 83 2.19 -6.41 -0.06
N PRO A 84 3.08 -6.07 0.88
CA PRO A 84 3.10 -4.85 1.69
C PRO A 84 3.83 -3.64 1.07
N GLY A 85 4.54 -3.81 -0.04
CA GLY A 85 5.49 -2.82 -0.56
C GLY A 85 4.92 -1.42 -0.79
N ILE A 86 3.78 -1.30 -1.46
CA ILE A 86 3.15 0.02 -1.71
C ILE A 86 2.69 0.66 -0.40
N ILE A 87 2.14 -0.11 0.53
CA ILE A 87 1.70 0.41 1.84
C ILE A 87 2.90 0.96 2.62
N VAL A 88 4.01 0.22 2.64
CA VAL A 88 5.26 0.68 3.26
C VAL A 88 5.74 1.98 2.60
N ALA A 89 5.71 2.04 1.27
CA ALA A 89 6.13 3.24 0.54
C ALA A 89 5.25 4.46 0.85
N ILE A 90 3.94 4.27 0.99
CA ILE A 90 3.02 5.34 1.37
C ILE A 90 3.36 5.87 2.77
N ILE A 91 3.55 4.97 3.73
CA ILE A 91 3.89 5.35 5.11
C ILE A 91 5.22 6.09 5.14
N LEU A 92 6.25 5.56 4.49
CA LEU A 92 7.57 6.20 4.43
C LEU A 92 7.51 7.60 3.82
N LYS A 93 6.77 7.78 2.72
CA LYS A 93 6.58 9.10 2.11
C LYS A 93 6.01 10.10 3.11
N ASN A 94 4.96 9.71 3.81
CA ASN A 94 4.26 10.60 4.72
C ASN A 94 5.01 10.81 6.05
N MET A 95 5.97 9.94 6.37
CA MET A 95 6.96 10.15 7.45
C MET A 95 8.12 11.04 6.99
N LYS A 96 8.14 11.45 5.73
CA LYS A 96 9.26 12.19 5.10
C LYS A 96 10.57 11.41 5.15
N ASN A 97 10.49 10.10 5.06
CA ASN A 97 11.65 9.21 4.94
C ASN A 97 11.96 8.98 3.47
N ASN A 98 13.19 9.19 3.06
CA ASN A 98 13.63 9.12 1.65
C ASN A 98 14.02 7.72 1.21
N MET A 99 13.75 6.69 1.99
CA MET A 99 14.11 5.32 1.65
C MET A 99 13.50 4.90 0.32
N ASN A 100 14.28 4.23 -0.52
CA ASN A 100 13.80 3.61 -1.76
C ASN A 100 13.13 2.29 -1.45
N VAL A 101 11.92 2.09 -1.98
CA VAL A 101 11.22 0.80 -1.88
C VAL A 101 11.31 0.11 -3.23
N HIS A 102 12.03 -1.00 -3.29
CA HIS A 102 12.18 -1.80 -4.51
C HIS A 102 11.10 -2.87 -4.53
N LEU A 103 10.30 -2.88 -5.61
CA LEU A 103 9.19 -3.80 -5.79
C LEU A 103 9.54 -4.76 -6.93
N TYR A 104 9.63 -6.05 -6.64
CA TYR A 104 9.91 -7.09 -7.63
C TYR A 104 8.65 -7.88 -7.93
N GLU A 105 8.17 -7.77 -9.16
CA GLU A 105 6.98 -8.46 -9.62
C GLU A 105 7.19 -8.93 -11.06
N LYS A 106 7.04 -10.22 -11.31
CA LYS A 106 7.26 -10.80 -12.65
C LYS A 106 6.07 -10.66 -13.59
N SER A 107 4.84 -10.50 -13.05
CA SER A 107 3.65 -10.31 -13.88
C SER A 107 3.69 -8.95 -14.54
N TYR A 108 3.60 -8.91 -15.88
CA TYR A 108 3.59 -7.67 -16.64
C TYR A 108 2.46 -6.73 -16.20
N HIS A 109 1.24 -7.27 -16.07
CA HIS A 109 0.07 -6.45 -15.70
C HIS A 109 0.19 -5.90 -14.29
N LYS A 110 0.67 -6.71 -13.33
CA LYS A 110 0.85 -6.26 -11.95
C LYS A 110 1.99 -5.26 -11.83
N SER A 111 3.12 -5.50 -12.49
CA SER A 111 4.24 -4.55 -12.44
C SER A 111 3.85 -3.21 -13.08
N HIS A 112 3.07 -3.22 -14.15
CA HIS A 112 2.53 -2.00 -14.77
C HIS A 112 1.61 -1.26 -13.80
N PHE A 113 0.73 -1.98 -13.11
CA PHE A 113 -0.13 -1.39 -12.08
C PHE A 113 0.68 -0.73 -10.96
N LEU A 114 1.73 -1.40 -10.47
CA LEU A 114 2.61 -0.85 -9.44
C LEU A 114 3.28 0.46 -9.89
N LYS A 115 3.68 0.53 -11.15
CA LYS A 115 4.25 1.76 -11.72
C LYS A 115 3.21 2.88 -11.78
N GLU A 116 1.97 2.58 -12.17
CA GLU A 116 0.87 3.54 -12.18
C GLU A 116 0.59 4.10 -10.78
N VAL A 117 0.49 3.22 -9.78
CA VAL A 117 0.26 3.61 -8.39
C VAL A 117 1.40 4.49 -7.89
N SER A 118 2.64 4.07 -8.13
CA SER A 118 3.83 4.79 -7.68
C SER A 118 3.87 6.20 -8.24
N LYS A 119 3.52 6.36 -9.51
CA LYS A 119 3.46 7.66 -10.17
C LYS A 119 2.31 8.50 -9.63
N LYS A 120 1.12 7.93 -9.53
CA LYS A 120 -0.09 8.63 -9.09
C LYS A 120 0.05 9.16 -7.66
N LEU A 121 0.63 8.37 -6.77
CA LEU A 121 0.80 8.71 -5.37
C LEU A 121 2.16 9.35 -5.07
N ASN A 122 2.99 9.55 -6.08
CA ASN A 122 4.32 10.15 -5.94
C ASN A 122 5.19 9.43 -4.90
N LEU A 123 5.29 8.12 -5.05
CA LEU A 123 6.04 7.27 -4.13
C LEU A 123 7.50 7.14 -4.55
N ASN A 124 8.38 6.94 -3.57
CA ASN A 124 9.80 6.67 -3.82
C ASN A 124 10.03 5.17 -4.00
N THR A 125 9.59 4.64 -5.14
CA THR A 125 9.67 3.23 -5.47
C THR A 125 10.44 2.99 -6.75
N LYS A 126 10.95 1.77 -6.86
CA LYS A 126 11.52 1.25 -8.10
C LYS A 126 10.90 -0.12 -8.35
N VAL A 127 10.19 -0.23 -9.47
CA VAL A 127 9.50 -1.47 -9.84
C VAL A 127 10.35 -2.30 -10.79
#